data_0bb213a6454da04a167a49443d133a96
#
_entry.id   0bb213a6454da04a167a49443d133a96
#
_cell.length_a   1.000
_cell.length_b   1.000
_cell.length_c   1.000
_cell.angle_alpha   90.00
_cell.angle_beta   90.00
_cell.angle_gamma   90.00
#
_symmetry.space_group_name_H-M   'P 1'
#
loop_
_entity.id
_entity.type
_entity.pdbx_description
1 polymer ?
#
loop_
_entity_poly.entity_id
_entity_poly.type
_entity_poly.pdbx_seq_one_letter_code
_entity_poly.pdbx_strand_id
1 'polypeptide(L)'
;AKYLATAVDPVKDQTDFLAQISYQQLEHLMFPLGSMPKAEVRRIAIEAGLPNAYRKDSQGICFLGKINYNDFIRRHLGERKGNIIELETGKKIGEHKGFWFHTIGQRKGLGLSGGPWYVVKKNPKDNVIYVSNGYDTEKQYGRILHLDEMHFISGNPWQGITDPVDIVFKNRHSPEFFKAKLTWLGEREYV
;
A
#
# COMPACT_ATOMS: atom_id res chain seq x y z
N ALA A 1 4.13 -27.34 8.06
CA ALA A 1 3.80 -26.25 7.13
C ALA A 1 4.76 -25.08 7.38
N LYS A 2 5.13 -24.36 6.32
CA LYS A 2 5.87 -23.11 6.40
C LYS A 2 4.89 -21.93 6.40
N TYR A 3 5.24 -20.88 7.14
CA TYR A 3 4.47 -19.66 7.20
C TYR A 3 5.36 -18.47 6.88
N LEU A 4 4.80 -17.46 6.20
CA LEU A 4 5.47 -16.19 5.99
C LEU A 4 5.19 -15.30 7.21
N ALA A 5 6.24 -14.90 7.92
CA ALA A 5 6.16 -13.98 9.05
C ALA A 5 6.73 -12.61 8.66
N THR A 6 6.30 -11.58 9.37
CA THR A 6 6.87 -10.23 9.22
C THR A 6 8.32 -10.20 9.69
N ALA A 7 9.13 -9.32 9.11
CA ALA A 7 10.50 -9.09 9.55
C ALA A 7 10.54 -8.45 10.96
N VAL A 8 11.66 -8.59 11.65
CA VAL A 8 11.88 -7.96 12.97
C VAL A 8 11.93 -6.44 12.87
N ASP A 9 12.40 -5.89 11.75
CA ASP A 9 12.46 -4.44 11.54
C ASP A 9 11.11 -3.91 11.05
N PRO A 10 10.32 -3.20 11.86
CA PRO A 10 8.98 -2.75 11.50
C PRO A 10 8.98 -1.66 10.41
N VAL A 11 10.09 -0.94 10.25
CA VAL A 11 10.23 0.14 9.26
C VAL A 11 10.63 -0.41 7.90
N LYS A 12 11.41 -1.50 7.89
CA LYS A 12 11.93 -2.15 6.67
C LYS A 12 11.29 -3.50 6.38
N ASP A 13 10.27 -3.86 7.12
CA ASP A 13 9.44 -5.00 6.77
C ASP A 13 8.78 -4.77 5.41
N GLN A 14 9.08 -5.64 4.46
CA GLN A 14 8.58 -5.61 3.10
C GLN A 14 7.85 -6.92 2.75
N THR A 15 7.35 -7.62 3.76
CA THR A 15 6.64 -8.89 3.60
C THR A 15 5.36 -8.74 2.76
N ASP A 16 4.77 -7.55 2.75
CA ASP A 16 3.62 -7.20 1.91
C ASP A 16 3.88 -7.37 0.41
N PHE A 17 5.11 -7.22 -0.07
CA PHE A 17 5.48 -7.52 -1.46
C PHE A 17 5.38 -9.01 -1.81
N LEU A 18 5.35 -9.87 -0.81
CA LEU A 18 5.25 -11.32 -0.96
C LEU A 18 3.82 -11.84 -0.75
N ALA A 19 2.84 -10.96 -0.57
CA ALA A 19 1.46 -11.34 -0.27
C ALA A 19 0.80 -12.21 -1.36
N GLN A 20 1.31 -12.17 -2.59
CA GLN A 20 0.76 -12.91 -3.73
C GLN A 20 1.55 -14.17 -4.12
N ILE A 21 2.57 -14.56 -3.36
CA ILE A 21 3.33 -15.79 -3.65
C ILE A 21 2.50 -17.03 -3.32
N SER A 22 2.75 -18.11 -4.03
CA SER A 22 2.17 -19.42 -3.72
C SER A 22 2.93 -20.12 -2.60
N TYR A 23 2.32 -21.14 -1.98
CA TYR A 23 2.99 -22.00 -1.00
C TYR A 23 4.22 -22.69 -1.59
N GLN A 24 4.14 -23.17 -2.82
CA GLN A 24 5.28 -23.78 -3.51
C GLN A 24 6.45 -22.80 -3.67
N GLN A 25 6.16 -21.55 -4.02
CA GLN A 25 7.20 -20.51 -4.07
C GLN A 25 7.80 -20.25 -2.70
N LEU A 26 6.96 -20.18 -1.64
CA LEU A 26 7.43 -19.99 -0.27
C LEU A 26 8.39 -21.10 0.17
N GLU A 27 8.17 -22.35 -0.23
CA GLU A 27 9.04 -23.48 0.11
C GLU A 27 10.47 -23.32 -0.41
N HIS A 28 10.65 -22.62 -1.51
CA HIS A 28 11.94 -22.35 -2.14
C HIS A 28 12.60 -21.03 -1.72
N LEU A 29 11.92 -20.22 -0.91
CA LEU A 29 12.46 -18.93 -0.46
C LEU A 29 13.24 -19.05 0.85
N MET A 30 14.27 -18.22 0.98
CA MET A 30 15.08 -18.05 2.15
C MET A 30 15.20 -16.57 2.50
N PHE A 31 15.04 -16.22 3.77
CA PHE A 31 15.07 -14.85 4.27
C PHE A 31 16.17 -14.67 5.33
N PRO A 32 17.47 -14.71 4.96
CA PRO A 32 18.58 -14.72 5.92
C PRO A 32 18.66 -13.44 6.77
N LEU A 33 18.08 -12.33 6.30
CA LEU A 33 18.08 -11.05 7.01
C LEU A 33 16.77 -10.76 7.78
N GLY A 34 15.78 -11.64 7.72
CA GLY A 34 14.46 -11.42 8.29
C GLY A 34 14.45 -11.24 9.83
N SER A 35 15.45 -11.79 10.52
CA SER A 35 15.61 -11.70 11.96
C SER A 35 16.50 -10.53 12.42
N MET A 36 16.99 -9.69 11.50
CA MET A 36 17.92 -8.61 11.80
C MET A 36 17.33 -7.24 11.48
N PRO A 37 17.40 -6.27 12.41
CA PRO A 37 17.11 -4.87 12.08
C PRO A 37 18.07 -4.34 11.02
N LYS A 38 17.62 -3.44 10.18
CA LYS A 38 18.43 -2.86 9.09
C LYS A 38 19.71 -2.18 9.58
N ALA A 39 19.67 -1.55 10.75
CA ALA A 39 20.85 -0.95 11.37
C ALA A 39 21.95 -1.98 11.61
N GLU A 40 21.58 -3.17 12.09
CA GLU A 40 22.50 -4.28 12.32
C GLU A 40 23.08 -4.82 11.01
N VAL A 41 22.23 -5.04 9.99
CA VAL A 41 22.68 -5.44 8.66
C VAL A 41 23.72 -4.45 8.11
N ARG A 42 23.50 -3.14 8.29
CA ARG A 42 24.45 -2.10 7.85
C ARG A 42 25.75 -2.14 8.63
N ARG A 43 25.69 -2.34 9.95
CA ARG A 43 26.89 -2.49 10.80
C ARG A 43 27.76 -3.65 10.29
N ILE A 44 27.15 -4.81 10.09
CA ILE A 44 27.85 -6.01 9.57
C ILE A 44 28.46 -5.74 8.19
N ALA A 45 27.74 -5.07 7.30
CA ALA A 45 28.22 -4.72 5.97
C ALA A 45 29.46 -3.80 6.01
N ILE A 46 29.48 -2.84 6.94
CA ILE A 46 30.61 -1.94 7.16
C ILE A 46 31.81 -2.72 7.70
N GLU A 47 31.61 -3.55 8.72
CA GLU A 47 32.67 -4.35 9.33
C GLU A 47 33.28 -5.37 8.33
N ALA A 48 32.43 -5.92 7.45
CA ALA A 48 32.88 -6.80 6.38
C ALA A 48 33.53 -6.07 5.19
N GLY A 49 33.64 -4.75 5.23
CA GLY A 49 34.25 -3.94 4.16
C GLY A 49 33.50 -3.99 2.84
N LEU A 50 32.17 -4.22 2.84
CA LEU A 50 31.40 -4.30 1.62
C LEU A 50 31.34 -2.95 0.91
N PRO A 51 31.60 -2.89 -0.44
CA PRO A 51 31.69 -1.61 -1.16
C PRO A 51 30.37 -0.83 -1.21
N ASN A 52 29.25 -1.50 -0.97
CA ASN A 52 27.91 -0.90 -0.95
C ASN A 52 27.36 -0.60 0.46
N ALA A 53 28.15 -0.79 1.52
CA ALA A 53 27.74 -0.61 2.91
C ALA A 53 27.15 0.78 3.21
N TYR A 54 27.71 1.82 2.57
CA TYR A 54 27.27 3.21 2.72
C TYR A 54 26.23 3.65 1.69
N ARG A 55 25.79 2.77 0.82
CA ARG A 55 24.78 3.10 -0.19
C ARG A 55 23.48 3.53 0.49
N LYS A 56 22.93 4.66 0.05
CA LYS A 56 21.60 5.12 0.49
C LYS A 56 20.54 4.14 0.01
N ASP A 57 19.47 4.03 0.80
CA ASP A 57 18.30 3.24 0.42
C ASP A 57 17.75 3.71 -0.93
N SER A 58 17.32 2.74 -1.74
CA SER A 58 16.69 3.05 -3.02
C SER A 58 15.42 3.86 -2.79
N GLN A 59 15.33 5.00 -3.47
CA GLN A 59 14.14 5.83 -3.54
C GLN A 59 13.54 5.63 -4.94
N GLY A 60 12.40 4.98 -5.05
CA GLY A 60 11.72 4.76 -6.32
C GLY A 60 11.31 3.31 -6.58
N ILE A 61 10.91 3.03 -7.82
CA ILE A 61 10.44 1.69 -8.22
C ILE A 61 11.66 0.77 -8.37
N CYS A 62 11.72 -0.30 -7.59
CA CYS A 62 12.90 -1.16 -7.43
C CYS A 62 13.47 -1.72 -8.74
N PHE A 63 12.63 -2.01 -9.73
CA PHE A 63 13.03 -2.63 -11.00
C PHE A 63 13.37 -1.62 -12.11
N LEU A 64 12.93 -0.38 -11.98
CA LEU A 64 13.05 0.64 -13.02
C LEU A 64 14.16 1.66 -12.73
N GLY A 65 14.85 1.53 -11.58
CA GLY A 65 15.90 2.46 -11.18
C GLY A 65 15.39 3.87 -10.86
N LYS A 66 16.24 4.88 -11.05
CA LYS A 66 15.88 6.27 -10.84
C LYS A 66 15.10 6.80 -12.05
N ILE A 67 13.79 6.62 -12.05
CA ILE A 67 12.92 7.23 -13.04
C ILE A 67 12.05 8.30 -12.39
N ASN A 68 11.74 9.35 -13.14
CA ASN A 68 10.68 10.25 -12.75
C ASN A 68 9.33 9.53 -13.00
N TYR A 69 8.64 9.20 -11.90
CA TYR A 69 7.38 8.45 -11.99
C TYR A 69 6.33 9.16 -12.85
N ASN A 70 6.20 10.47 -12.71
CA ASN A 70 5.23 11.25 -13.49
C ASN A 70 5.57 11.26 -14.98
N ASP A 71 6.85 11.34 -15.34
CA ASP A 71 7.27 11.28 -16.75
C ASP A 71 7.07 9.90 -17.35
N PHE A 72 7.33 8.86 -16.56
CA PHE A 72 7.05 7.48 -16.97
C PHE A 72 5.56 7.27 -17.23
N ILE A 73 4.71 7.65 -16.28
CA ILE A 73 3.25 7.54 -16.43
C ILE A 73 2.74 8.36 -17.61
N ARG A 74 3.24 9.60 -17.77
CA ARG A 74 2.88 10.47 -18.90
C ARG A 74 3.22 9.83 -20.25
N ARG A 75 4.38 9.19 -20.35
CA ARG A 75 4.83 8.53 -21.59
C ARG A 75 3.94 7.34 -21.96
N HIS A 76 3.43 6.59 -21.00
CA HIS A 76 2.66 5.38 -21.24
C HIS A 76 1.15 5.59 -21.26
N LEU A 77 0.63 6.49 -20.44
CA LEU A 77 -0.81 6.75 -20.28
C LEU A 77 -1.25 8.13 -20.81
N GLY A 78 -0.29 8.99 -21.15
CA GLY A 78 -0.56 10.36 -21.58
C GLY A 78 -1.10 11.24 -20.46
N GLU A 79 -1.63 12.39 -20.84
CA GLU A 79 -2.34 13.31 -19.96
C GLU A 79 -3.81 13.42 -20.40
N ARG A 80 -4.72 13.38 -19.44
CA ARG A 80 -6.16 13.60 -19.65
C ARG A 80 -6.68 14.50 -18.56
N LYS A 81 -7.10 15.70 -18.94
CA LYS A 81 -7.66 16.68 -18.00
C LYS A 81 -8.89 16.11 -17.29
N GLY A 82 -8.93 16.24 -15.96
CA GLY A 82 -10.03 15.78 -15.11
C GLY A 82 -10.27 16.75 -13.96
N ASN A 83 -11.35 16.53 -13.22
CA ASN A 83 -11.77 17.42 -12.14
C ASN A 83 -11.28 16.92 -10.77
N ILE A 84 -10.92 17.89 -9.92
CA ILE A 84 -10.73 17.69 -8.49
C ILE A 84 -11.99 18.18 -7.78
N ILE A 85 -12.65 17.29 -7.06
CA ILE A 85 -13.91 17.55 -6.37
C ILE A 85 -13.67 17.39 -4.87
N GLU A 86 -14.14 18.35 -4.09
CA GLU A 86 -14.20 18.23 -2.64
C GLU A 86 -15.27 17.20 -2.27
N LEU A 87 -14.89 16.19 -1.46
CA LEU A 87 -15.77 15.06 -1.15
C LEU A 87 -17.02 15.52 -0.38
N GLU A 88 -16.84 16.39 0.59
CA GLU A 88 -17.89 16.83 1.53
C GLU A 88 -18.94 17.72 0.87
N THR A 89 -18.53 18.56 -0.08
CA THR A 89 -19.42 19.55 -0.68
C THR A 89 -19.86 19.20 -2.10
N GLY A 90 -19.17 18.26 -2.74
CA GLY A 90 -19.35 17.94 -4.16
C GLY A 90 -18.87 19.04 -5.11
N LYS A 91 -18.24 20.11 -4.62
CA LYS A 91 -17.78 21.22 -5.45
C LYS A 91 -16.50 20.88 -6.19
N LYS A 92 -16.42 21.29 -7.44
CA LYS A 92 -15.17 21.31 -8.18
C LYS A 92 -14.27 22.40 -7.62
N ILE A 93 -13.08 22.02 -7.13
CA ILE A 93 -12.11 22.94 -6.53
C ILE A 93 -10.78 23.03 -7.32
N GLY A 94 -10.64 22.23 -8.37
CA GLY A 94 -9.46 22.23 -9.21
C GLY A 94 -9.54 21.27 -10.38
N GLU A 95 -8.40 21.11 -11.03
CA GLU A 95 -8.23 20.19 -12.15
C GLU A 95 -6.91 19.43 -12.05
N HIS A 96 -6.88 18.24 -12.65
CA HIS A 96 -5.68 17.40 -12.71
C HIS A 96 -5.44 16.88 -14.13
N LYS A 97 -4.27 16.28 -14.36
CA LYS A 97 -3.83 15.79 -15.68
C LYS A 97 -4.06 14.29 -15.92
N GLY A 98 -4.79 13.64 -15.04
CA GLY A 98 -5.14 12.22 -15.08
C GLY A 98 -5.19 11.63 -13.69
N PHE A 99 -6.24 10.84 -13.38
CA PHE A 99 -6.40 10.23 -12.04
C PHE A 99 -5.26 9.27 -11.70
N TRP A 100 -4.57 8.73 -12.69
CA TRP A 100 -3.42 7.82 -12.54
C TRP A 100 -2.16 8.48 -11.97
N PHE A 101 -2.04 9.81 -12.05
CA PHE A 101 -0.97 10.55 -11.40
C PHE A 101 -1.16 10.70 -9.89
N HIS A 102 -2.32 10.30 -9.37
CA HIS A 102 -2.70 10.50 -7.98
C HIS A 102 -2.91 9.19 -7.25
N THR A 103 -2.49 9.16 -5.99
CA THR A 103 -2.66 8.01 -5.09
C THR A 103 -3.54 8.41 -3.92
N ILE A 104 -4.41 7.52 -3.45
CA ILE A 104 -5.20 7.74 -2.23
C ILE A 104 -4.25 7.97 -1.06
N GLY A 105 -4.54 8.99 -0.24
CA GLY A 105 -3.68 9.50 0.82
C GLY A 105 -2.65 10.54 0.37
N GLN A 106 -2.51 10.80 -0.93
CA GLN A 106 -1.58 11.81 -1.44
C GLN A 106 -2.00 13.22 -1.03
N ARG A 107 -1.03 13.98 -0.49
CA ARG A 107 -1.18 15.39 -0.11
C ARG A 107 -0.50 16.35 -1.10
N LYS A 108 0.69 15.98 -1.56
CA LYS A 108 1.53 16.87 -2.38
C LYS A 108 1.14 16.82 -3.86
N GLY A 109 1.35 17.94 -4.57
CA GLY A 109 1.19 17.98 -6.04
C GLY A 109 -0.25 18.14 -6.53
N LEU A 110 -1.20 18.52 -5.67
CA LEU A 110 -2.59 18.79 -6.05
C LEU A 110 -2.81 20.19 -6.64
N GLY A 111 -1.91 21.16 -6.36
CA GLY A 111 -2.03 22.52 -6.84
C GLY A 111 -3.22 23.29 -6.26
N LEU A 112 -3.72 22.88 -5.10
CA LEU A 112 -4.87 23.48 -4.42
C LEU A 112 -4.41 24.42 -3.30
N SER A 113 -5.13 25.52 -3.11
CA SER A 113 -4.99 26.42 -1.97
C SER A 113 -6.00 26.06 -0.86
N GLY A 114 -5.81 26.61 0.37
CA GLY A 114 -6.76 26.42 1.47
C GLY A 114 -6.73 25.04 2.13
N GLY A 115 -5.66 24.24 1.88
CA GLY A 115 -5.51 22.90 2.47
C GLY A 115 -5.00 22.87 3.91
N PRO A 116 -4.65 21.68 4.41
CA PRO A 116 -4.13 20.54 3.64
C PRO A 116 -5.20 19.65 2.99
N TRP A 117 -5.05 19.42 1.68
CA TRP A 117 -5.93 18.53 0.91
C TRP A 117 -5.31 17.15 0.74
N TYR A 118 -6.14 16.11 0.85
CA TYR A 118 -5.75 14.71 0.66
C TYR A 118 -6.65 14.03 -0.36
N VAL A 119 -6.07 13.26 -1.26
CA VAL A 119 -6.82 12.40 -2.18
C VAL A 119 -7.47 11.27 -1.40
N VAL A 120 -8.79 11.18 -1.43
CA VAL A 120 -9.56 10.20 -0.63
C VAL A 120 -10.28 9.18 -1.50
N LYS A 121 -10.62 9.53 -2.75
CA LYS A 121 -11.31 8.63 -3.67
C LYS A 121 -10.94 8.95 -5.12
N LYS A 122 -11.01 7.96 -5.99
CA LYS A 122 -10.82 8.12 -7.44
C LYS A 122 -12.00 7.50 -8.19
N ASN A 123 -12.44 8.17 -9.26
CA ASN A 123 -13.37 7.60 -10.22
C ASN A 123 -12.66 7.52 -11.60
N PRO A 124 -12.17 6.34 -11.98
CA PRO A 124 -11.48 6.15 -13.26
C PRO A 124 -12.34 6.40 -14.49
N LYS A 125 -13.63 6.05 -14.43
CA LYS A 125 -14.57 6.20 -15.58
C LYS A 125 -14.72 7.65 -15.98
N ASP A 126 -14.95 8.53 -15.01
CA ASP A 126 -15.19 9.93 -15.23
C ASP A 126 -13.91 10.78 -15.16
N ASN A 127 -12.77 10.15 -14.88
CA ASN A 127 -11.49 10.81 -14.68
C ASN A 127 -11.57 11.92 -13.60
N VAL A 128 -12.09 11.56 -12.44
CA VAL A 128 -12.28 12.46 -11.29
C VAL A 128 -11.50 11.96 -10.10
N ILE A 129 -10.87 12.87 -9.37
CA ILE A 129 -10.37 12.60 -8.02
C ILE A 129 -11.17 13.41 -7.00
N TYR A 130 -11.43 12.77 -5.86
CA TYR A 130 -12.05 13.41 -4.72
C TYR A 130 -11.01 13.69 -3.65
N VAL A 131 -11.07 14.87 -3.07
CA VAL A 131 -10.16 15.31 -2.02
C VAL A 131 -10.95 15.79 -0.81
N SER A 132 -10.34 15.67 0.37
CA SER A 132 -10.90 16.17 1.63
C SER A 132 -9.89 17.09 2.31
N ASN A 133 -10.40 18.10 3.00
CA ASN A 133 -9.59 19.01 3.80
C ASN A 133 -9.29 18.37 5.15
N GLY A 134 -8.00 18.15 5.44
CA GLY A 134 -7.57 17.35 6.57
C GLY A 134 -7.58 15.85 6.27
N TYR A 135 -7.02 15.06 7.19
CA TYR A 135 -6.97 13.61 7.07
C TYR A 135 -7.66 12.96 8.26
N ASP A 136 -8.88 12.56 8.04
CA ASP A 136 -9.71 11.82 9.00
C ASP A 136 -10.15 10.50 8.33
N THR A 137 -9.44 9.43 8.63
CA THR A 137 -9.65 8.14 7.98
C THR A 137 -11.04 7.58 8.24
N GLU A 138 -11.58 7.80 9.41
CA GLU A 138 -12.90 7.29 9.80
C GLU A 138 -14.04 7.99 9.05
N LYS A 139 -13.96 9.31 8.92
CA LYS A 139 -14.94 10.07 8.14
C LYS A 139 -14.82 9.84 6.64
N GLN A 140 -13.60 9.65 6.14
CA GLN A 140 -13.33 9.56 4.71
C GLN A 140 -13.53 8.17 4.14
N TYR A 141 -13.28 7.11 4.91
CA TYR A 141 -13.32 5.71 4.46
C TYR A 141 -14.31 4.85 5.26
N GLY A 142 -14.83 5.38 6.38
CA GLY A 142 -15.64 4.59 7.30
C GLY A 142 -14.81 3.57 8.09
N ARG A 143 -15.52 2.64 8.72
CA ARG A 143 -14.92 1.56 9.54
C ARG A 143 -15.00 0.20 8.87
N ILE A 144 -15.55 0.13 7.66
CA ILE A 144 -15.80 -1.12 6.93
C ILE A 144 -14.93 -1.16 5.70
N LEU A 145 -14.19 -2.25 5.52
CA LEU A 145 -13.44 -2.57 4.32
C LEU A 145 -14.08 -3.77 3.64
N HIS A 146 -14.53 -3.58 2.40
CA HIS A 146 -14.93 -4.70 1.55
C HIS A 146 -13.70 -5.27 0.87
N LEU A 147 -13.51 -6.58 1.00
CA LEU A 147 -12.41 -7.32 0.41
C LEU A 147 -12.99 -8.26 -0.65
N ASP A 148 -12.38 -8.22 -1.82
CA ASP A 148 -12.66 -9.09 -2.94
C ASP A 148 -11.45 -10.01 -3.13
N GLU A 149 -11.68 -11.32 -3.23
CA GLU A 149 -10.65 -12.32 -3.43
C GLU A 149 -9.49 -12.33 -2.41
N MET A 150 -9.60 -13.15 -1.39
CA MET A 150 -8.49 -13.37 -0.46
C MET A 150 -7.52 -14.44 -0.98
N HIS A 151 -6.24 -14.11 -0.99
CA HIS A 151 -5.17 -15.04 -1.30
C HIS A 151 -4.55 -15.62 -0.01
N PHE A 152 -4.56 -16.94 0.12
CA PHE A 152 -3.98 -17.65 1.26
C PHE A 152 -2.72 -18.40 0.84
N ILE A 153 -1.55 -17.98 1.34
CA ILE A 153 -0.27 -18.60 0.99
C ILE A 153 -0.19 -20.02 1.53
N SER A 154 -0.56 -20.22 2.80
CA SER A 154 -0.41 -21.52 3.49
C SER A 154 -1.72 -22.27 3.70
N GLY A 155 -2.78 -21.84 3.04
CA GLY A 155 -4.14 -22.38 3.17
C GLY A 155 -5.04 -21.48 4.00
N ASN A 156 -6.36 -21.58 3.76
CA ASN A 156 -7.36 -20.79 4.46
C ASN A 156 -7.56 -21.31 5.89
N PRO A 157 -7.16 -20.56 6.94
CA PRO A 157 -7.32 -20.97 8.32
C PRO A 157 -8.79 -20.93 8.78
N TRP A 158 -9.67 -20.29 8.01
CA TRP A 158 -11.08 -20.06 8.34
C TRP A 158 -12.03 -20.87 7.46
N GLN A 159 -11.51 -21.91 6.80
CA GLN A 159 -12.35 -22.76 5.94
C GLN A 159 -13.51 -23.40 6.74
N GLY A 160 -14.73 -23.15 6.32
CA GLY A 160 -15.95 -23.65 6.97
C GLY A 160 -16.41 -22.84 8.18
N ILE A 161 -15.75 -21.73 8.53
CA ILE A 161 -16.17 -20.79 9.57
C ILE A 161 -17.09 -19.76 8.93
N THR A 162 -18.30 -19.60 9.47
CA THR A 162 -19.27 -18.59 9.02
C THR A 162 -19.40 -17.40 9.97
N ASP A 163 -19.01 -17.60 11.24
CA ASP A 163 -19.04 -16.55 12.24
C ASP A 163 -17.88 -15.55 12.04
N PRO A 164 -18.06 -14.28 12.43
CA PRO A 164 -16.99 -13.29 12.38
C PRO A 164 -15.77 -13.72 13.19
N VAL A 165 -14.58 -13.61 12.58
CA VAL A 165 -13.31 -13.96 13.22
C VAL A 165 -12.50 -12.71 13.54
N ASP A 166 -11.86 -12.69 14.70
CA ASP A 166 -10.93 -11.62 15.06
C ASP A 166 -9.63 -11.78 14.30
N ILE A 167 -9.23 -10.72 13.60
CA ILE A 167 -8.00 -10.70 12.82
C ILE A 167 -7.10 -9.52 13.23
N VAL A 168 -5.84 -9.70 12.93
CA VAL A 168 -4.84 -8.63 12.97
C VAL A 168 -4.30 -8.46 11.57
N PHE A 169 -4.37 -7.26 11.02
CA PHE A 169 -3.96 -6.99 9.64
C PHE A 169 -3.09 -5.75 9.53
N LYS A 170 -2.39 -5.66 8.42
CA LYS A 170 -1.54 -4.52 8.06
C LYS A 170 -2.07 -3.89 6.78
N ASN A 171 -2.25 -2.58 6.79
CA ASN A 171 -2.67 -1.85 5.60
C ASN A 171 -1.44 -1.24 4.92
N ARG A 172 -1.08 -1.74 3.73
CA ARG A 172 0.10 -1.30 2.95
C ARG A 172 1.38 -1.36 3.79
N HIS A 173 2.16 -0.28 3.74
CA HIS A 173 3.43 -0.12 4.46
C HIS A 173 3.26 0.50 5.86
N SER A 174 2.06 0.42 6.46
CA SER A 174 1.87 0.88 7.83
C SER A 174 2.83 0.13 8.76
N PRO A 175 3.55 0.82 9.66
CA PRO A 175 4.36 0.16 10.67
C PRO A 175 3.49 -0.53 11.73
N GLU A 176 2.21 -0.15 11.83
CA GLU A 176 1.28 -0.62 12.84
C GLU A 176 0.35 -1.71 12.29
N PHE A 177 -0.05 -2.60 13.19
CA PHE A 177 -1.09 -3.60 12.96
C PHE A 177 -2.43 -3.11 13.48
N PHE A 178 -3.48 -3.38 12.73
CA PHE A 178 -4.86 -3.06 13.09
C PHE A 178 -5.61 -4.32 13.49
N LYS A 179 -6.53 -4.18 14.44
CA LYS A 179 -7.47 -5.24 14.82
C LYS A 179 -8.79 -5.03 14.12
N ALA A 180 -9.39 -6.08 13.62
CA ALA A 180 -10.71 -6.04 12.98
C ALA A 180 -11.44 -7.37 13.16
N LYS A 181 -12.72 -7.38 12.83
CA LYS A 181 -13.50 -8.58 12.62
C LYS A 181 -13.64 -8.82 11.13
N LEU A 182 -13.31 -10.01 10.69
CA LEU A 182 -13.50 -10.45 9.33
C LEU A 182 -14.79 -11.25 9.24
N THR A 183 -15.69 -10.83 8.38
CA THR A 183 -16.97 -11.51 8.12
C THR A 183 -17.03 -11.93 6.68
N TRP A 184 -17.42 -13.18 6.44
CA TRP A 184 -17.64 -13.69 5.11
C TRP A 184 -19.05 -13.34 4.62
N LEU A 185 -19.17 -12.77 3.41
CA LEU A 185 -20.43 -12.32 2.82
C LEU A 185 -20.92 -13.21 1.67
N GLY A 186 -20.05 -14.01 1.06
CA GLY A 186 -20.37 -14.84 -0.09
C GLY A 186 -19.16 -15.60 -0.61
N GLU A 187 -19.25 -16.18 -1.79
CA GLU A 187 -18.23 -17.10 -2.31
C GLU A 187 -16.80 -16.50 -2.37
N ARG A 188 -16.66 -15.18 -2.47
CA ARG A 188 -15.36 -14.50 -2.55
C ARG A 188 -15.32 -13.13 -1.86
N GLU A 189 -16.38 -12.78 -1.11
CA GLU A 189 -16.49 -11.46 -0.48
C GLU A 189 -16.31 -11.55 1.04
N TYR A 190 -15.58 -10.59 1.60
CA TYR A 190 -15.33 -10.45 3.03
C TYR A 190 -15.50 -8.99 3.46
N VAL A 191 -15.86 -8.75 4.71
CA VAL A 191 -15.95 -7.44 5.33
C VAL A 191 -15.34 -7.42 6.72
#